data_ccbafac305fc7c0af831cf27ed3e45f6
#
_entry.id   ccbafac305fc7c0af831cf27ed3e45f6
#
_cell.length_a   1.000
_cell.length_b   1.000
_cell.length_c   1.000
_cell.angle_alpha   90.00
_cell.angle_beta   90.00
_cell.angle_gamma   90.00
#
_symmetry.space_group_name_H-M   'P 1'
#
loop_
_entity.id
_entity.type
_entity.pdbx_description
1 polymer ?
#
loop_
_entity_poly.entity_id
_entity_poly.type
_entity_poly.pdbx_seq_one_letter_code
_entity_poly.pdbx_strand_id
1 'polypeptide(L)'
;RVLFRSIQKLGKTIEANPEIFPGGRPGNIIDYLCENLGNNFEVQDILDAVLKGLGPIWPGRIMVNDINLGDVWHYKPLGHEVNAESVICFHKLSQWLTYSLVVPMIKAGFIIDGAEKLTGLAEYRNGGLFLDFGVISLRDDNNFQQAHKPGSELIIEWRALTVQLLDQVGKLIQDKLEKSPADFPLAKVLEGGTWWAGRKIALEKRDGTTPITLDSDGTVF
;
A
#
# COMPACT_ATOMS: atom_id res chain seq x y z
N ARG A 1 -16.97 -13.22 7.56
CA ARG A 1 -17.79 -12.84 6.36
C ARG A 1 -16.99 -12.01 5.36
N VAL A 2 -16.18 -11.03 5.80
CA VAL A 2 -15.36 -10.18 4.90
C VAL A 2 -14.34 -11.02 4.14
N LEU A 3 -13.55 -11.84 4.83
CA LEU A 3 -12.53 -12.70 4.22
C LEU A 3 -13.14 -13.67 3.16
N PHE A 4 -14.27 -14.26 3.44
CA PHE A 4 -14.93 -15.17 2.50
C PHE A 4 -15.35 -14.45 1.21
N ARG A 5 -15.90 -13.24 1.31
CA ARG A 5 -16.25 -12.41 0.15
C ARG A 5 -15.02 -12.03 -0.67
N SER A 6 -13.91 -11.70 0.02
CA SER A 6 -12.65 -11.35 -0.64
C SER A 6 -12.08 -12.54 -1.42
N ILE A 7 -12.11 -13.76 -0.86
CA ILE A 7 -11.65 -14.97 -1.54
C ILE A 7 -12.54 -15.30 -2.75
N GLN A 8 -13.86 -15.18 -2.62
CA GLN A 8 -14.77 -15.38 -3.75
C GLN A 8 -14.53 -14.37 -4.87
N LYS A 9 -14.31 -13.09 -4.50
CA LYS A 9 -14.01 -12.03 -5.46
C LYS A 9 -12.68 -12.27 -6.16
N LEU A 10 -11.67 -12.72 -5.41
CA LEU A 10 -10.38 -13.11 -5.97
C LEU A 10 -10.54 -14.22 -7.02
N GLY A 11 -11.26 -15.31 -6.71
CA GLY A 11 -11.52 -16.39 -7.67
C GLY A 11 -12.17 -15.89 -8.95
N LYS A 12 -13.24 -15.09 -8.83
CA LYS A 12 -13.92 -14.50 -9.99
C LYS A 12 -13.02 -13.56 -10.80
N THR A 13 -12.18 -12.79 -10.14
CA THR A 13 -11.23 -11.90 -10.81
C THR A 13 -10.19 -12.68 -11.59
N ILE A 14 -9.66 -13.76 -11.03
CA ILE A 14 -8.72 -14.65 -11.72
C ILE A 14 -9.36 -15.30 -12.95
N GLU A 15 -10.57 -15.84 -12.81
CA GLU A 15 -11.33 -16.44 -13.90
C GLU A 15 -11.64 -15.43 -15.03
N ALA A 16 -11.88 -14.17 -14.68
CA ALA A 16 -12.18 -13.10 -15.63
C ALA A 16 -10.95 -12.52 -16.35
N ASN A 17 -9.73 -12.85 -15.91
CA ASN A 17 -8.47 -12.36 -16.48
C ASN A 17 -7.57 -13.50 -16.95
N PRO A 18 -7.98 -14.33 -17.94
CA PRO A 18 -7.23 -15.50 -18.38
C PRO A 18 -5.89 -15.13 -19.06
N GLU A 19 -5.73 -13.90 -19.53
CA GLU A 19 -4.47 -13.40 -20.09
C GLU A 19 -3.35 -13.25 -19.03
N ILE A 20 -3.73 -12.93 -17.78
CA ILE A 20 -2.77 -12.80 -16.67
C ILE A 20 -2.70 -14.10 -15.87
N PHE A 21 -3.80 -14.84 -15.81
CA PHE A 21 -3.94 -16.08 -15.05
C PHE A 21 -4.34 -17.24 -15.94
N PRO A 22 -3.49 -17.65 -16.90
CA PRO A 22 -3.78 -18.81 -17.73
C PRO A 22 -3.96 -20.05 -16.85
N GLY A 23 -5.08 -20.75 -17.00
CA GLY A 23 -5.40 -21.90 -16.15
C GLY A 23 -5.98 -21.56 -14.77
N GLY A 24 -6.30 -20.29 -14.50
CA GLY A 24 -7.07 -19.89 -13.32
C GLY A 24 -6.32 -19.99 -11.98
N ARG A 25 -5.00 -19.84 -11.98
CA ARG A 25 -4.15 -19.91 -10.78
C ARG A 25 -3.52 -18.57 -10.46
N PRO A 26 -3.55 -18.10 -9.19
CA PRO A 26 -2.91 -16.82 -8.81
C PRO A 26 -1.42 -16.74 -9.18
N GLY A 27 -0.69 -17.86 -9.09
CA GLY A 27 0.74 -17.93 -9.40
C GLY A 27 1.06 -17.70 -10.88
N ASN A 28 0.10 -17.83 -11.79
CA ASN A 28 0.33 -17.59 -13.22
C ASN A 28 0.62 -16.12 -13.57
N ILE A 29 0.47 -15.20 -12.61
CA ILE A 29 0.97 -13.82 -12.78
C ILE A 29 2.49 -13.81 -13.06
N ILE A 30 3.23 -14.79 -12.55
CA ILE A 30 4.66 -14.92 -12.84
C ILE A 30 4.87 -15.42 -14.26
N ASP A 31 4.08 -16.41 -14.71
CA ASP A 31 4.14 -16.89 -16.11
C ASP A 31 3.84 -15.74 -17.07
N TYR A 32 2.81 -14.93 -16.80
CA TYR A 32 2.47 -13.74 -17.56
C TYR A 32 3.65 -12.74 -17.64
N LEU A 33 4.33 -12.49 -16.52
CA LEU A 33 5.52 -11.62 -16.50
C LEU A 33 6.67 -12.21 -17.35
N CYS A 34 6.93 -13.52 -17.20
CA CYS A 34 7.98 -14.21 -17.95
C CYS A 34 7.73 -14.20 -19.45
N GLU A 35 6.50 -14.42 -19.89
CA GLU A 35 6.13 -14.42 -21.31
C GLU A 35 6.32 -13.05 -21.96
N ASN A 36 6.08 -11.97 -21.21
CA ASN A 36 6.16 -10.60 -21.73
C ASN A 36 7.55 -9.97 -21.59
N LEU A 37 8.31 -10.31 -20.53
CA LEU A 37 9.53 -9.60 -20.14
C LEU A 37 10.75 -10.51 -19.95
N GLY A 38 10.59 -11.83 -20.01
CA GLY A 38 11.65 -12.79 -19.73
C GLY A 38 11.87 -12.98 -18.23
N ASN A 39 13.13 -13.06 -17.79
CA ASN A 39 13.47 -13.36 -16.38
C ASN A 39 13.96 -12.13 -15.59
N ASN A 40 13.99 -10.97 -16.19
CA ASN A 40 14.45 -9.72 -15.59
C ASN A 40 13.27 -8.75 -15.50
N PHE A 41 12.95 -8.30 -14.30
CA PHE A 41 11.84 -7.41 -14.03
C PHE A 41 12.28 -6.15 -13.31
N GLU A 42 11.66 -5.02 -13.65
CA GLU A 42 11.55 -3.91 -12.71
C GLU A 42 10.43 -4.23 -11.68
N VAL A 43 10.61 -3.82 -10.43
CA VAL A 43 9.56 -3.99 -9.40
C VAL A 43 8.23 -3.36 -9.84
N GLN A 44 8.28 -2.31 -10.67
CA GLN A 44 7.11 -1.66 -11.25
C GLN A 44 6.32 -2.60 -12.16
N ASP A 45 6.98 -3.47 -12.93
CA ASP A 45 6.30 -4.45 -13.79
C ASP A 45 5.45 -5.41 -12.95
N ILE A 46 5.97 -5.81 -11.79
CA ILE A 46 5.24 -6.66 -10.85
C ILE A 46 4.02 -5.90 -10.28
N LEU A 47 4.20 -4.63 -9.90
CA LEU A 47 3.10 -3.80 -9.39
C LEU A 47 2.02 -3.60 -10.45
N ASP A 48 2.41 -3.32 -11.69
CA ASP A 48 1.49 -3.12 -12.81
C ASP A 48 0.70 -4.41 -13.13
N ALA A 49 1.35 -5.57 -13.11
CA ALA A 49 0.68 -6.86 -13.25
C ALA A 49 -0.31 -7.12 -12.09
N VAL A 50 0.08 -6.80 -10.86
CA VAL A 50 -0.81 -6.89 -9.68
C VAL A 50 -2.00 -5.95 -9.80
N LEU A 51 -1.80 -4.70 -10.19
CA LEU A 51 -2.88 -3.73 -10.38
C LEU A 51 -3.83 -4.15 -11.51
N LYS A 52 -3.29 -4.58 -12.64
CA LYS A 52 -4.06 -5.05 -13.79
C LYS A 52 -4.84 -6.32 -13.47
N GLY A 53 -4.19 -7.32 -12.89
CA GLY A 53 -4.77 -8.64 -12.67
C GLY A 53 -5.67 -8.71 -11.42
N LEU A 54 -5.33 -8.01 -10.35
CA LEU A 54 -5.99 -8.10 -9.05
C LEU A 54 -6.69 -6.81 -8.60
N GLY A 55 -6.49 -5.70 -9.31
CA GLY A 55 -7.15 -4.42 -9.00
C GLY A 55 -8.66 -4.54 -8.76
N PRO A 56 -9.41 -5.31 -9.56
CA PRO A 56 -10.85 -5.48 -9.37
C PRO A 56 -11.27 -6.10 -8.04
N ILE A 57 -10.39 -6.77 -7.30
CA ILE A 57 -10.75 -7.33 -5.99
C ILE A 57 -11.02 -6.26 -4.94
N TRP A 58 -10.42 -5.09 -5.09
CA TRP A 58 -10.61 -3.99 -4.17
C TRP A 58 -11.94 -3.29 -4.40
N PRO A 59 -12.57 -2.73 -3.35
CA PRO A 59 -13.76 -1.91 -3.53
C PRO A 59 -13.49 -0.72 -4.45
N GLY A 60 -14.35 -0.53 -5.45
CA GLY A 60 -14.29 0.65 -6.32
C GLY A 60 -14.72 1.90 -5.58
N ARG A 61 -13.88 2.93 -5.61
CA ARG A 61 -14.15 4.25 -5.02
C ARG A 61 -14.22 5.33 -6.09
N ILE A 62 -13.31 5.25 -7.03
CA ILE A 62 -13.27 6.08 -8.23
C ILE A 62 -13.26 5.15 -9.44
N MET A 63 -14.15 5.43 -10.37
CA MET A 63 -14.23 4.72 -11.64
C MET A 63 -13.90 5.71 -12.78
N VAL A 64 -13.03 5.31 -13.68
CA VAL A 64 -12.71 6.07 -14.90
C VAL A 64 -12.84 5.13 -16.09
N ASN A 65 -13.70 5.46 -17.04
CA ASN A 65 -14.00 4.62 -18.21
C ASN A 65 -14.29 3.15 -17.82
N ASP A 66 -15.13 2.95 -16.81
CA ASP A 66 -15.52 1.66 -16.22
C ASP A 66 -14.35 0.87 -15.56
N ILE A 67 -13.18 1.48 -15.43
CA ILE A 67 -12.04 0.92 -14.72
C ILE A 67 -12.06 1.35 -13.25
N ASN A 68 -12.05 0.37 -12.36
CA ASN A 68 -11.91 0.59 -10.93
C ASN A 68 -10.45 0.97 -10.60
N LEU A 69 -10.23 2.19 -10.11
CA LEU A 69 -8.91 2.66 -9.74
C LEU A 69 -8.39 2.12 -8.38
N GLY A 70 -9.22 1.36 -7.65
CA GLY A 70 -8.80 0.74 -6.38
C GLY A 70 -8.57 1.75 -5.25
N ASP A 71 -7.39 1.70 -4.64
CA ASP A 71 -7.02 2.56 -3.51
C ASP A 71 -6.54 3.94 -3.98
N VAL A 72 -7.44 4.64 -4.69
CA VAL A 72 -7.26 6.00 -5.21
C VAL A 72 -8.38 6.89 -4.65
N TRP A 73 -8.04 8.10 -4.25
CA TRP A 73 -8.94 9.00 -3.52
C TRP A 73 -8.92 10.40 -4.09
N HIS A 74 -10.10 10.99 -4.24
CA HIS A 74 -10.22 12.38 -4.60
C HIS A 74 -9.88 13.27 -3.40
N TYR A 75 -8.90 14.16 -3.59
CA TYR A 75 -8.51 15.14 -2.59
C TYR A 75 -8.92 16.54 -3.05
N LYS A 76 -10.06 16.99 -2.57
CA LYS A 76 -10.71 18.24 -3.00
C LYS A 76 -9.83 19.51 -2.94
N PRO A 77 -8.90 19.65 -1.97
CA PRO A 77 -8.00 20.81 -1.97
C PRO A 77 -7.11 20.93 -3.21
N LEU A 78 -6.89 19.85 -3.97
CA LEU A 78 -6.18 19.89 -5.25
C LEU A 78 -7.07 20.21 -6.45
N GLY A 79 -8.41 20.09 -6.31
CA GLY A 79 -9.35 20.39 -7.36
C GLY A 79 -10.75 19.86 -7.07
N HIS A 80 -11.79 20.54 -7.56
CA HIS A 80 -13.18 20.16 -7.31
C HIS A 80 -13.64 18.98 -8.16
N GLU A 81 -13.08 18.82 -9.36
CA GLU A 81 -13.39 17.73 -10.27
C GLU A 81 -12.42 16.57 -10.08
N VAL A 82 -12.90 15.35 -10.29
CA VAL A 82 -12.07 14.13 -10.24
C VAL A 82 -11.27 14.03 -11.54
N ASN A 83 -9.98 14.26 -11.48
CA ASN A 83 -9.05 14.14 -12.58
C ASN A 83 -7.66 13.71 -12.07
N ALA A 84 -6.69 13.54 -12.96
CA ALA A 84 -5.35 13.07 -12.61
C ALA A 84 -4.61 13.98 -11.61
N GLU A 85 -4.91 15.28 -11.58
CA GLU A 85 -4.25 16.27 -10.72
C GLU A 85 -4.88 16.34 -9.32
N SER A 86 -6.14 15.87 -9.17
CA SER A 86 -6.91 15.95 -7.92
C SER A 86 -7.07 14.62 -7.19
N VAL A 87 -6.45 13.55 -7.69
CA VAL A 87 -6.49 12.23 -7.04
C VAL A 87 -5.17 11.86 -6.41
N ILE A 88 -5.25 11.16 -5.27
CA ILE A 88 -4.10 10.60 -4.58
C ILE A 88 -4.17 9.08 -4.67
N CYS A 89 -3.12 8.48 -5.22
CA CYS A 89 -2.98 7.03 -5.39
C CYS A 89 -2.12 6.46 -4.27
N PHE A 90 -2.66 5.54 -3.49
CA PHE A 90 -1.90 4.86 -2.45
C PHE A 90 -1.57 3.41 -2.83
N HIS A 91 -2.53 2.66 -3.34
CA HIS A 91 -2.37 1.25 -3.72
C HIS A 91 -1.67 0.40 -2.65
N LYS A 92 -1.96 0.67 -1.37
CA LYS A 92 -1.25 0.10 -0.22
C LYS A 92 -1.14 -1.42 -0.27
N LEU A 93 -2.25 -2.12 -0.48
CA LEU A 93 -2.26 -3.59 -0.47
C LEU A 93 -1.63 -4.18 -1.73
N SER A 94 -1.74 -3.50 -2.87
CA SER A 94 -1.06 -3.91 -4.10
C SER A 94 0.46 -3.76 -3.97
N GLN A 95 0.93 -2.64 -3.41
CA GLN A 95 2.36 -2.46 -3.11
C GLN A 95 2.86 -3.48 -2.07
N TRP A 96 2.07 -3.77 -1.03
CA TRP A 96 2.45 -4.81 -0.06
C TRP A 96 2.59 -6.17 -0.72
N LEU A 97 1.63 -6.55 -1.58
CA LEU A 97 1.72 -7.80 -2.33
C LEU A 97 2.97 -7.81 -3.22
N THR A 98 3.27 -6.71 -3.91
CA THR A 98 4.48 -6.58 -4.73
C THR A 98 5.74 -6.80 -3.89
N TYR A 99 5.90 -6.11 -2.76
CA TYR A 99 7.01 -6.36 -1.82
C TYR A 99 7.11 -7.83 -1.40
N SER A 100 5.96 -8.46 -1.15
CA SER A 100 5.91 -9.87 -0.71
C SER A 100 6.32 -10.85 -1.80
N LEU A 101 6.17 -10.49 -3.09
CA LEU A 101 6.56 -11.32 -4.23
C LEU A 101 8.06 -11.22 -4.55
N VAL A 102 8.71 -10.09 -4.28
CA VAL A 102 10.12 -9.85 -4.63
C VAL A 102 11.05 -10.94 -4.08
N VAL A 103 10.97 -11.24 -2.77
CA VAL A 103 11.88 -12.20 -2.13
C VAL A 103 11.72 -13.62 -2.68
N PRO A 104 10.52 -14.21 -2.78
CA PRO A 104 10.35 -15.54 -3.36
C PRO A 104 10.73 -15.60 -4.84
N MET A 105 10.50 -14.54 -5.62
CA MET A 105 10.91 -14.50 -7.03
C MET A 105 12.45 -14.48 -7.17
N ILE A 106 13.16 -13.67 -6.39
CA ILE A 106 14.64 -13.69 -6.37
C ILE A 106 15.15 -15.08 -5.98
N LYS A 107 14.54 -15.74 -4.98
CA LYS A 107 14.90 -17.11 -4.59
C LYS A 107 14.63 -18.14 -5.70
N ALA A 108 13.66 -17.89 -6.56
CA ALA A 108 13.35 -18.71 -7.73
C ALA A 108 14.28 -18.45 -8.92
N GLY A 109 15.21 -17.50 -8.82
CA GLY A 109 16.22 -17.20 -9.84
C GLY A 109 15.89 -16.04 -10.77
N PHE A 110 14.83 -15.27 -10.47
CA PHE A 110 14.53 -14.04 -11.21
C PHE A 110 15.42 -12.88 -10.76
N ILE A 111 15.73 -11.99 -11.69
CA ILE A 111 16.43 -10.72 -11.40
C ILE A 111 15.36 -9.64 -11.29
N ILE A 112 15.32 -8.97 -10.14
CA ILE A 112 14.35 -7.91 -9.85
C ILE A 112 15.10 -6.67 -9.40
N ASP A 113 14.95 -5.61 -10.18
CA ASP A 113 15.54 -4.30 -9.93
C ASP A 113 14.48 -3.27 -9.50
N GLY A 114 14.93 -2.14 -8.98
CA GLY A 114 14.06 -1.00 -8.70
C GLY A 114 13.19 -1.13 -7.43
N ALA A 115 13.52 -2.02 -6.48
CA ALA A 115 12.76 -2.15 -5.23
C ALA A 115 12.68 -0.84 -4.43
N GLU A 116 13.64 0.07 -4.62
CA GLU A 116 13.66 1.41 -4.04
C GLU A 116 12.66 2.39 -4.68
N LYS A 117 12.07 2.03 -5.82
CA LYS A 117 11.04 2.83 -6.52
C LYS A 117 9.65 2.68 -5.89
N LEU A 118 9.42 1.63 -5.09
CA LEU A 118 8.18 1.50 -4.33
C LEU A 118 8.20 2.46 -3.13
N THR A 119 7.02 2.93 -2.75
CA THR A 119 6.87 3.88 -1.65
C THR A 119 6.69 3.20 -0.29
N GLY A 120 6.72 4.00 0.76
CA GLY A 120 6.20 3.60 2.06
C GLY A 120 4.73 3.22 2.00
N LEU A 121 4.28 2.40 2.94
CA LEU A 121 2.90 1.93 3.00
C LEU A 121 2.04 2.87 3.86
N ALA A 122 1.01 3.45 3.27
CA ALA A 122 0.02 4.30 3.94
C ALA A 122 -0.88 3.44 4.85
N GLU A 123 -0.33 2.98 5.97
CA GLU A 123 -0.91 2.03 6.90
C GLU A 123 -0.98 2.65 8.30
N TYR A 124 -2.05 2.39 9.06
CA TYR A 124 -2.36 3.09 10.31
C TYR A 124 -1.31 2.90 11.42
N ARG A 125 -0.56 1.79 11.44
CA ARG A 125 0.52 1.59 12.43
C ARG A 125 1.70 2.49 12.13
N ASN A 126 2.08 2.60 10.86
CA ASN A 126 3.10 3.52 10.41
C ASN A 126 2.66 4.98 10.65
N GLY A 127 1.44 5.34 10.26
CA GLY A 127 0.90 6.70 10.47
C GLY A 127 0.67 7.01 11.95
N GLY A 128 0.23 6.03 12.73
CA GLY A 128 0.06 6.14 14.17
C GLY A 128 1.38 6.37 14.91
N LEU A 129 2.47 5.76 14.45
CA LEU A 129 3.81 5.99 14.98
C LEU A 129 4.15 7.50 14.98
N PHE A 130 3.90 8.18 13.86
CA PHE A 130 4.22 9.60 13.73
C PHE A 130 3.35 10.50 14.62
N LEU A 131 2.07 10.17 14.80
CA LEU A 131 1.18 10.84 15.76
C LEU A 131 1.60 10.58 17.20
N ASP A 132 1.91 9.34 17.53
CA ASP A 132 2.26 8.94 18.89
C ASP A 132 3.56 9.52 19.41
N PHE A 133 4.51 9.75 18.52
CA PHE A 133 5.77 10.43 18.82
C PHE A 133 5.74 11.95 18.58
N GLY A 134 4.58 12.51 18.22
CA GLY A 134 4.42 13.94 18.02
C GLY A 134 5.19 14.49 16.80
N VAL A 135 5.53 13.63 15.83
CA VAL A 135 6.14 14.06 14.55
C VAL A 135 5.12 14.83 13.72
N ILE A 136 3.87 14.41 13.78
CA ILE A 136 2.71 15.12 13.24
C ILE A 136 1.67 15.30 14.33
N SER A 137 0.84 16.32 14.20
CA SER A 137 -0.29 16.60 15.09
C SER A 137 -1.53 16.96 14.27
N LEU A 138 -2.69 16.76 14.85
CA LEU A 138 -3.93 17.24 14.24
C LEU A 138 -4.08 18.75 14.46
N ARG A 139 -4.68 19.42 13.48
CA ARG A 139 -5.02 20.85 13.62
C ARG A 139 -6.15 21.11 14.61
N ASP A 140 -7.00 20.11 14.81
CA ASP A 140 -8.12 20.13 15.74
C ASP A 140 -8.18 18.78 16.46
N ASP A 141 -7.93 18.79 17.77
CA ASP A 141 -7.88 17.61 18.63
C ASP A 141 -9.25 16.93 18.78
N ASN A 142 -10.36 17.62 18.47
CA ASN A 142 -11.69 16.99 18.42
C ASN A 142 -11.76 15.84 17.41
N ASN A 143 -10.91 15.85 16.41
CA ASN A 143 -10.81 14.77 15.42
C ASN A 143 -10.34 13.43 16.01
N PHE A 144 -9.73 13.41 17.18
CA PHE A 144 -9.43 12.14 17.87
C PHE A 144 -10.68 11.46 18.47
N GLN A 145 -11.75 12.21 18.68
CA GLN A 145 -12.95 11.75 19.38
C GLN A 145 -14.04 11.21 18.46
N GLN A 146 -13.85 11.27 17.15
CA GLN A 146 -14.82 10.85 16.16
C GLN A 146 -14.25 9.84 15.16
N ALA A 147 -15.12 9.04 14.56
CA ALA A 147 -14.75 8.14 13.50
C ALA A 147 -14.72 8.86 12.14
N HIS A 148 -13.67 8.62 11.37
CA HIS A 148 -13.47 9.22 10.06
C HIS A 148 -13.60 8.21 8.95
N LYS A 149 -14.25 8.62 7.85
CA LYS A 149 -14.30 7.80 6.62
C LYS A 149 -12.93 7.80 5.94
N PRO A 150 -12.53 6.68 5.31
CA PRO A 150 -11.24 6.59 4.61
C PRO A 150 -11.01 7.65 3.52
N GLY A 151 -12.08 8.17 2.92
CA GLY A 151 -12.03 9.24 1.91
C GLY A 151 -12.17 10.66 2.46
N SER A 152 -12.15 10.87 3.78
CA SER A 152 -12.11 12.22 4.35
C SER A 152 -10.75 12.88 4.10
N GLU A 153 -10.73 14.21 3.98
CA GLU A 153 -9.50 14.97 3.75
C GLU A 153 -8.44 14.67 4.82
N LEU A 154 -8.84 14.61 6.09
CA LEU A 154 -7.97 14.25 7.20
C LEU A 154 -7.26 12.92 6.97
N ILE A 155 -7.99 11.88 6.56
CA ILE A 155 -7.41 10.54 6.38
C ILE A 155 -6.52 10.48 5.14
N ILE A 156 -6.90 11.17 4.06
CA ILE A 156 -6.05 11.28 2.87
C ILE A 156 -4.74 12.00 3.20
N GLU A 157 -4.81 13.13 3.92
CA GLU A 157 -3.63 13.88 4.38
C GLU A 157 -2.75 13.02 5.29
N TRP A 158 -3.34 12.37 6.29
CA TRP A 158 -2.60 11.50 7.20
C TRP A 158 -1.88 10.36 6.45
N ARG A 159 -2.55 9.74 5.49
CA ARG A 159 -1.96 8.70 4.65
C ARG A 159 -0.83 9.24 3.78
N ALA A 160 -1.02 10.38 3.12
CA ALA A 160 -0.01 11.01 2.28
C ALA A 160 1.24 11.40 3.07
N LEU A 161 1.06 12.04 4.24
CA LEU A 161 2.14 12.37 5.16
C LEU A 161 2.85 11.11 5.67
N THR A 162 2.11 10.03 5.94
CA THR A 162 2.70 8.75 6.36
C THR A 162 3.67 8.24 5.32
N VAL A 163 3.27 8.19 4.04
CA VAL A 163 4.14 7.73 2.95
C VAL A 163 5.40 8.59 2.88
N GLN A 164 5.26 9.91 2.84
CA GLN A 164 6.39 10.82 2.73
C GLN A 164 7.35 10.74 3.93
N LEU A 165 6.83 10.63 5.14
CA LEU A 165 7.65 10.51 6.34
C LEU A 165 8.37 9.17 6.40
N LEU A 166 7.77 8.09 5.89
CA LEU A 166 8.42 6.79 5.80
C LEU A 166 9.64 6.81 4.87
N ASP A 167 9.57 7.52 3.75
CA ASP A 167 10.70 7.70 2.84
C ASP A 167 11.84 8.46 3.54
N GLN A 168 11.51 9.52 4.29
CA GLN A 168 12.50 10.27 5.07
C GLN A 168 13.13 9.43 6.19
N VAL A 169 12.31 8.67 6.93
CA VAL A 169 12.79 7.76 7.98
C VAL A 169 13.66 6.66 7.37
N GLY A 170 13.27 6.12 6.21
CA GLY A 170 14.06 5.14 5.47
C GLY A 170 15.46 5.65 5.18
N LYS A 171 15.55 6.86 4.62
CA LYS A 171 16.84 7.50 4.34
C LYS A 171 17.65 7.74 5.61
N LEU A 172 17.04 8.30 6.66
CA LEU A 172 17.72 8.54 7.93
C LEU A 172 18.28 7.26 8.57
N ILE A 173 17.55 6.15 8.47
CA ILE A 173 18.00 4.85 8.98
C ILE A 173 19.15 4.32 8.13
N GLN A 174 19.06 4.40 6.80
CA GLN A 174 20.12 4.01 5.88
C GLN A 174 21.42 4.77 6.17
N ASP A 175 21.33 6.09 6.28
CA ASP A 175 22.47 6.97 6.62
C ASP A 175 23.08 6.59 7.99
N LYS A 176 22.23 6.36 9.00
CA LYS A 176 22.67 6.00 10.36
C LYS A 176 23.32 4.61 10.44
N LEU A 177 22.89 3.68 9.59
CA LEU A 177 23.44 2.34 9.50
C LEU A 177 24.59 2.24 8.49
N GLU A 178 24.93 3.33 7.81
CA GLU A 178 25.93 3.36 6.73
C GLU A 178 25.64 2.30 5.64
N LYS A 179 24.35 2.21 5.24
CA LYS A 179 23.87 1.26 4.23
C LYS A 179 23.31 1.98 3.01
N SER A 180 23.57 1.41 1.84
CA SER A 180 22.93 1.88 0.61
C SER A 180 21.43 1.50 0.57
N PRO A 181 20.60 2.19 -0.22
CA PRO A 181 19.21 1.79 -0.46
C PRO A 181 19.08 0.36 -1.03
N ALA A 182 20.04 -0.09 -1.82
CA ALA A 182 20.06 -1.46 -2.35
C ALA A 182 20.32 -2.51 -1.25
N ASP A 183 21.25 -2.23 -0.32
CA ASP A 183 21.57 -3.16 0.78
C ASP A 183 20.48 -3.16 1.86
N PHE A 184 19.88 -2.01 2.09
CA PHE A 184 18.86 -1.81 3.12
C PHE A 184 17.64 -1.07 2.54
N PRO A 185 16.86 -1.70 1.66
CA PRO A 185 15.71 -1.10 1.03
C PRO A 185 14.62 -0.72 2.04
N LEU A 186 13.75 0.21 1.66
CA LEU A 186 12.64 0.70 2.48
C LEU A 186 11.79 -0.43 3.05
N ALA A 187 11.57 -1.52 2.31
CA ALA A 187 10.84 -2.70 2.79
C ALA A 187 11.38 -3.25 4.12
N LYS A 188 12.71 -3.26 4.33
CA LYS A 188 13.32 -3.69 5.61
C LYS A 188 13.03 -2.71 6.74
N VAL A 189 12.98 -1.40 6.42
CA VAL A 189 12.61 -0.36 7.39
C VAL A 189 11.16 -0.49 7.79
N LEU A 190 10.27 -0.76 6.84
CA LEU A 190 8.84 -0.93 7.09
C LEU A 190 8.56 -2.15 7.96
N GLU A 191 9.00 -3.33 7.54
CA GLU A 191 8.68 -4.59 8.22
C GLU A 191 9.41 -4.72 9.56
N GLY A 192 10.73 -4.58 9.56
CA GLY A 192 11.56 -4.76 10.75
C GLY A 192 11.58 -3.57 11.71
N GLY A 193 11.10 -2.41 11.29
CA GLY A 193 11.22 -1.15 12.01
C GLY A 193 9.88 -0.47 12.30
N THR A 194 9.42 0.37 11.37
CA THR A 194 8.32 1.32 11.64
C THR A 194 6.99 0.64 11.95
N TRP A 195 6.67 -0.45 11.28
CA TRP A 195 5.44 -1.21 11.55
C TRP A 195 5.44 -1.82 12.96
N TRP A 196 6.54 -2.43 13.39
CA TRP A 196 6.68 -2.97 14.74
C TRP A 196 6.71 -1.87 15.79
N ALA A 197 7.42 -0.77 15.54
CA ALA A 197 7.45 0.39 16.43
C ALA A 197 6.06 1.00 16.62
N GLY A 198 5.32 1.18 15.52
CA GLY A 198 3.95 1.67 15.54
C GLY A 198 2.99 0.74 16.30
N ARG A 199 3.16 -0.57 16.13
CA ARG A 199 2.38 -1.56 16.88
C ARG A 199 2.68 -1.53 18.38
N LYS A 200 3.97 -1.42 18.73
CA LYS A 200 4.41 -1.36 20.13
C LYS A 200 3.86 -0.12 20.84
N ILE A 201 4.04 1.06 20.26
CA ILE A 201 3.58 2.31 20.87
C ILE A 201 2.05 2.37 20.97
N ALA A 202 1.32 1.83 19.97
CA ALA A 202 -0.14 1.73 20.04
C ALA A 202 -0.60 0.83 21.19
N LEU A 203 0.09 -0.30 21.42
CA LEU A 203 -0.19 -1.20 22.53
C LEU A 203 0.05 -0.50 23.88
N GLU A 204 1.15 0.23 24.02
CA GLU A 204 1.50 0.95 25.24
C GLU A 204 0.53 2.10 25.56
N LYS A 205 0.03 2.80 24.54
CA LYS A 205 -0.81 3.99 24.71
C LYS A 205 -2.32 3.69 24.68
N ARG A 206 -2.78 2.69 23.92
CA ARG A 206 -4.21 2.50 23.59
C ARG A 206 -4.59 1.03 23.36
N ASP A 207 -3.97 0.08 24.04
CA ASP A 207 -4.25 -1.36 23.88
C ASP A 207 -4.22 -1.85 22.42
N GLY A 208 -3.36 -1.24 21.60
CA GLY A 208 -3.16 -1.62 20.20
C GLY A 208 -4.12 -0.97 19.21
N THR A 209 -5.01 -0.07 19.64
CA THR A 209 -5.90 0.66 18.73
C THR A 209 -5.21 1.80 18.01
N THR A 210 -5.75 2.21 16.86
CA THR A 210 -5.25 3.37 16.10
C THR A 210 -5.51 4.68 16.85
N PRO A 211 -4.64 5.71 16.74
CA PRO A 211 -4.88 7.01 17.38
C PRO A 211 -6.08 7.76 16.79
N ILE A 212 -6.36 7.59 15.49
CA ILE A 212 -7.54 8.14 14.83
C ILE A 212 -8.49 6.99 14.53
N THR A 213 -9.74 7.09 14.94
CA THR A 213 -10.76 6.06 14.68
C THR A 213 -11.19 6.11 13.21
N LEU A 214 -11.17 4.96 12.55
CA LEU A 214 -11.56 4.79 11.15
C LEU A 214 -12.87 4.01 11.05
N ASP A 215 -13.82 4.57 10.31
CA ASP A 215 -15.00 3.86 9.82
C ASP A 215 -14.63 3.15 8.49
N SER A 216 -13.93 2.03 8.60
CA SER A 216 -13.37 1.31 7.47
C SER A 216 -13.82 -0.15 7.45
N ASP A 217 -13.93 -0.69 6.23
CA ASP A 217 -14.15 -2.12 5.99
C ASP A 217 -12.88 -2.98 6.11
N GLY A 218 -11.75 -2.37 6.51
CA GLY A 218 -10.46 -3.03 6.68
C GLY A 218 -9.66 -3.25 5.38
N THR A 219 -10.13 -2.74 4.23
CA THR A 219 -9.44 -2.91 2.94
C THR A 219 -8.50 -1.76 2.58
N VAL A 220 -8.51 -0.66 3.32
CA VAL A 220 -7.79 0.57 2.95
C VAL A 220 -6.69 0.93 3.94
N PHE A 221 -7.01 0.99 5.24
CA PHE A 221 -6.08 1.59 6.20
C PHE A 221 -5.99 0.80 7.48
#